data_a27301cab1e1181ccfbc113ffae792c2
#
_entry.id   a27301cab1e1181ccfbc113ffae792c2
#
_cell.length_a   1.000
_cell.length_b   1.000
_cell.length_c   1.000
_cell.angle_alpha   90.00
_cell.angle_beta   90.00
_cell.angle_gamma   90.00
#
_symmetry.space_group_name_H-M   'P 1'
#
loop_
_entity.id
_entity.type
_entity.pdbx_description
1 polymer ?
#
loop_
_entity_poly.entity_id
_entity_poly.type
_entity_poly.pdbx_seq_one_letter_code
_entity_poly.pdbx_strand_id
1 'polypeptide(L)'
;MKYILATDSFKGCMSSQEVEDIIAGVLDAKGIDTLCLPMSDGGDGMLAAFTTATGGTLEPVYIHDLMMRHTDAHYGVTPDGTAIVEVAQACGLSLIKEEERNPMRATSYGVGELLARAIKRGCRNFIIGLGGTATSDAGIGMIKALVDIFARGKNFDEALKTELGECRFTLACDVDNPLCGEN
;
A
#
# COMPACT_ATOMS: atom_id res chain seq x y z
N MET A 1 -17.23 -14.79 27.83
CA MET A 1 -15.79 -14.50 27.68
C MET A 1 -15.61 -14.09 26.24
N LYS A 2 -14.94 -12.96 25.96
CA LYS A 2 -14.73 -12.46 24.59
C LYS A 2 -13.26 -12.59 24.24
N TYR A 3 -12.95 -13.16 23.09
CA TYR A 3 -11.59 -13.25 22.56
C TYR A 3 -11.36 -12.14 21.53
N ILE A 4 -10.17 -11.56 21.54
CA ILE A 4 -9.71 -10.63 20.51
C ILE A 4 -8.72 -11.40 19.64
N LEU A 5 -8.99 -11.44 18.34
CA LEU A 5 -8.10 -11.99 17.32
C LEU A 5 -7.41 -10.81 16.66
N ALA A 6 -6.10 -10.74 16.75
CA ALA A 6 -5.27 -9.67 16.20
C ALA A 6 -4.05 -10.30 15.54
N THR A 7 -4.28 -10.89 14.38
CA THR A 7 -3.27 -11.65 13.65
C THR A 7 -2.72 -10.85 12.47
N ASP A 8 -1.46 -11.04 12.15
CA ASP A 8 -0.89 -10.63 10.87
C ASP A 8 -1.08 -11.72 9.81
N SER A 9 -0.77 -11.41 8.56
CA SER A 9 -0.87 -12.34 7.44
C SER A 9 0.15 -13.48 7.53
N PHE A 10 -0.21 -14.65 7.02
CA PHE A 10 0.72 -15.74 6.77
C PHE A 10 1.25 -15.61 5.34
N LYS A 11 2.39 -14.94 5.20
CA LYS A 11 2.98 -14.54 3.91
C LYS A 11 2.95 -15.65 2.87
N GLY A 12 2.25 -15.40 1.73
CA GLY A 12 2.10 -16.35 0.65
C GLY A 12 1.11 -17.51 0.91
N CYS A 13 0.36 -17.48 2.02
CA CYS A 13 -0.60 -18.54 2.39
C CYS A 13 -2.01 -17.98 2.63
N MET A 14 -2.19 -17.12 3.63
CA MET A 14 -3.48 -16.56 4.02
C MET A 14 -3.35 -15.10 4.46
N SER A 15 -4.36 -14.30 4.17
CA SER A 15 -4.47 -12.95 4.73
C SER A 15 -4.80 -12.99 6.23
N SER A 16 -4.54 -11.91 6.95
CA SER A 16 -4.92 -11.76 8.36
C SER A 16 -6.43 -11.96 8.56
N GLN A 17 -7.25 -11.43 7.66
CA GLN A 17 -8.72 -11.59 7.71
C GLN A 17 -9.13 -13.07 7.56
N GLU A 18 -8.59 -13.80 6.59
CA GLU A 18 -8.90 -15.23 6.40
C GLU A 18 -8.53 -16.06 7.63
N VAL A 19 -7.38 -15.77 8.25
CA VAL A 19 -6.96 -16.46 9.49
C VAL A 19 -7.94 -16.19 10.62
N GLU A 20 -8.32 -14.93 10.81
CA GLU A 20 -9.26 -14.53 11.86
C GLU A 20 -10.65 -15.11 11.64
N ASP A 21 -11.15 -15.12 10.40
CA ASP A 21 -12.44 -15.69 10.05
C ASP A 21 -12.50 -17.20 10.35
N ILE A 22 -11.43 -17.93 10.06
CA ILE A 22 -11.32 -19.36 10.38
C ILE A 22 -11.34 -19.58 11.89
N ILE A 23 -10.54 -18.83 12.64
CA ILE A 23 -10.47 -18.95 14.11
C ILE A 23 -11.80 -18.56 14.73
N ALA A 24 -12.40 -17.45 14.28
CA ALA A 24 -13.70 -16.98 14.76
C ALA A 24 -14.79 -18.02 14.54
N GLY A 25 -14.86 -18.61 13.35
CA GLY A 25 -15.84 -19.66 13.04
C GLY A 25 -15.73 -20.88 13.96
N VAL A 26 -14.51 -21.29 14.33
CA VAL A 26 -14.31 -22.40 15.28
C VAL A 26 -14.73 -22.01 16.71
N LEU A 27 -14.49 -20.78 17.12
CA LEU A 27 -14.84 -20.29 18.46
C LEU A 27 -16.35 -20.05 18.58
N ASP A 28 -16.98 -19.48 17.57
CA ASP A 28 -18.43 -19.26 17.49
C ASP A 28 -19.22 -20.58 17.59
N ALA A 29 -18.73 -21.62 16.92
CA ALA A 29 -19.33 -22.97 17.03
C ALA A 29 -19.30 -23.53 18.47
N LYS A 30 -18.47 -22.96 19.36
CA LYS A 30 -18.39 -23.30 20.79
C LYS A 30 -19.12 -22.27 21.69
N GLY A 31 -19.82 -21.31 21.10
CA GLY A 31 -20.53 -20.26 21.84
C GLY A 31 -19.59 -19.22 22.45
N ILE A 32 -18.42 -19.01 21.86
CA ILE A 32 -17.42 -18.06 22.35
C ILE A 32 -17.42 -16.83 21.44
N ASP A 33 -17.73 -15.65 21.98
CA ASP A 33 -17.71 -14.39 21.24
C ASP A 33 -16.28 -13.99 20.83
N THR A 34 -16.11 -13.54 19.59
CA THR A 34 -14.84 -13.05 19.05
C THR A 34 -14.94 -11.61 18.60
N LEU A 35 -13.79 -10.93 18.54
CA LEU A 35 -13.58 -9.64 17.88
C LEU A 35 -12.35 -9.77 16.99
N CYS A 36 -12.55 -9.69 15.68
CA CYS A 36 -11.47 -9.71 14.68
C CYS A 36 -10.91 -8.30 14.49
N LEU A 37 -9.60 -8.17 14.57
CA LEU A 37 -8.85 -6.93 14.36
C LEU A 37 -7.62 -7.25 13.50
N PRO A 38 -7.80 -7.42 12.18
CA PRO A 38 -6.69 -7.74 11.29
C PRO A 38 -5.54 -6.74 11.43
N MET A 39 -4.33 -7.26 11.64
CA MET A 39 -3.12 -6.46 11.81
C MET A 39 -2.28 -6.48 10.53
N SER A 40 -1.38 -5.52 10.42
CA SER A 40 -0.36 -5.47 9.37
C SER A 40 0.86 -4.69 9.85
N ASP A 41 2.02 -5.13 9.42
CA ASP A 41 3.34 -4.52 9.66
C ASP A 41 3.70 -3.41 8.64
N GLY A 42 2.73 -3.01 7.81
CA GLY A 42 2.97 -2.07 6.70
C GLY A 42 3.26 -2.77 5.36
N GLY A 43 3.25 -4.11 5.35
CA GLY A 43 3.40 -4.95 4.16
C GLY A 43 2.07 -5.33 3.50
N ASP A 44 2.09 -6.49 2.83
CA ASP A 44 0.94 -7.03 2.11
C ASP A 44 -0.28 -7.17 3.05
N GLY A 45 -1.44 -6.64 2.60
CA GLY A 45 -2.69 -6.69 3.34
C GLY A 45 -2.96 -5.48 4.25
N MET A 46 -2.01 -4.54 4.38
CA MET A 46 -2.20 -3.31 5.16
C MET A 46 -3.41 -2.52 4.65
N LEU A 47 -3.56 -2.40 3.34
CA LEU A 47 -4.67 -1.68 2.72
C LEU A 47 -6.03 -2.22 3.18
N ALA A 48 -6.22 -3.53 3.13
CA ALA A 48 -7.47 -4.17 3.55
C ALA A 48 -7.70 -4.02 5.06
N ALA A 49 -6.69 -4.30 5.87
CA ALA A 49 -6.76 -4.23 7.33
C ALA A 49 -7.13 -2.81 7.80
N PHE A 50 -6.40 -1.79 7.36
CA PHE A 50 -6.63 -0.40 7.76
C PHE A 50 -7.96 0.14 7.23
N THR A 51 -8.31 -0.18 5.98
CA THR A 51 -9.60 0.28 5.40
C THR A 51 -10.77 -0.30 6.19
N THR A 52 -10.72 -1.59 6.52
CA THR A 52 -11.75 -2.25 7.34
C THR A 52 -11.80 -1.67 8.76
N ALA A 53 -10.66 -1.55 9.43
CA ALA A 53 -10.58 -1.07 10.81
C ALA A 53 -11.08 0.38 10.97
N THR A 54 -10.89 1.22 9.94
CA THR A 54 -11.32 2.63 9.96
C THR A 54 -12.73 2.86 9.42
N GLY A 55 -13.40 1.83 8.89
CA GLY A 55 -14.68 1.98 8.19
C GLY A 55 -14.55 2.76 6.88
N GLY A 56 -13.39 2.69 6.26
CA GLY A 56 -13.08 3.33 4.98
C GLY A 56 -13.64 2.58 3.78
N THR A 57 -13.38 3.11 2.58
CA THR A 57 -13.75 2.51 1.29
C THR A 57 -12.53 2.25 0.44
N LEU A 58 -12.58 1.15 -0.33
CA LEU A 58 -11.57 0.87 -1.35
C LEU A 58 -11.94 1.55 -2.67
N GLU A 59 -10.98 2.23 -3.27
CA GLU A 59 -11.12 2.95 -4.52
C GLU A 59 -10.30 2.28 -5.60
N PRO A 60 -10.93 1.75 -6.66
CA PRO A 60 -10.21 1.13 -7.76
C PRO A 60 -9.52 2.16 -8.63
N VAL A 61 -8.33 1.82 -9.11
CA VAL A 61 -7.55 2.65 -10.03
C VAL A 61 -6.83 1.78 -11.05
N TYR A 62 -6.58 2.35 -12.23
CA TYR A 62 -5.81 1.73 -13.29
C TYR A 62 -4.49 2.47 -13.42
N ILE A 63 -3.39 1.76 -13.18
CA ILE A 63 -2.02 2.30 -13.07
C ILE A 63 -1.03 1.41 -13.81
N HIS A 64 0.26 1.75 -13.76
CA HIS A 64 1.32 0.87 -14.21
C HIS A 64 1.86 0.02 -13.06
N ASP A 65 2.22 -1.24 -13.36
CA ASP A 65 2.98 -2.10 -12.46
C ASP A 65 4.48 -1.75 -12.49
N LEU A 66 5.28 -2.50 -11.73
CA LEU A 66 6.74 -2.31 -11.65
C LEU A 66 7.48 -2.55 -12.97
N MET A 67 6.85 -3.17 -13.96
CA MET A 67 7.40 -3.41 -15.30
C MET A 67 6.76 -2.51 -16.36
N MET A 68 6.05 -1.46 -15.93
CA MET A 68 5.34 -0.51 -16.79
C MET A 68 4.23 -1.15 -17.65
N ARG A 69 3.62 -2.23 -17.15
CA ARG A 69 2.40 -2.83 -17.71
C ARG A 69 1.20 -2.26 -16.96
N HIS A 70 0.10 -2.07 -17.66
CA HIS A 70 -1.12 -1.64 -16.99
C HIS A 70 -1.69 -2.73 -16.07
N THR A 71 -2.13 -2.31 -14.89
CA THR A 71 -2.73 -3.18 -13.88
C THR A 71 -3.83 -2.47 -13.10
N ASP A 72 -4.79 -3.24 -12.62
CA ASP A 72 -5.77 -2.77 -11.64
C ASP A 72 -5.12 -2.76 -10.26
N ALA A 73 -5.39 -1.70 -9.51
CA ALA A 73 -4.92 -1.52 -8.15
C ALA A 73 -5.99 -0.80 -7.32
N HIS A 74 -5.77 -0.71 -6.02
CA HIS A 74 -6.67 -0.02 -5.10
C HIS A 74 -5.89 0.86 -4.13
N TYR A 75 -6.57 1.89 -3.61
CA TYR A 75 -6.19 2.59 -2.40
C TYR A 75 -7.40 2.75 -1.49
N GLY A 76 -7.19 2.91 -0.20
CA GLY A 76 -8.25 3.12 0.77
C GLY A 76 -8.50 4.61 1.00
N VAL A 77 -9.74 4.95 1.36
CA VAL A 77 -10.07 6.30 1.84
C VAL A 77 -10.86 6.15 3.13
N THR A 78 -10.33 6.69 4.20
CA THR A 78 -11.00 6.72 5.51
C THR A 78 -12.12 7.76 5.54
N PRO A 79 -13.07 7.71 6.51
CA PRO A 79 -14.15 8.69 6.63
C PRO A 79 -13.68 10.14 6.80
N ASP A 80 -12.47 10.36 7.34
CA ASP A 80 -11.85 11.68 7.49
C ASP A 80 -11.06 12.15 6.25
N GLY A 81 -11.08 11.36 5.17
CA GLY A 81 -10.42 11.68 3.91
C GLY A 81 -8.92 11.35 3.86
N THR A 82 -8.39 10.59 4.81
CA THR A 82 -7.02 10.08 4.75
C THR A 82 -6.92 8.94 3.73
N ALA A 83 -5.97 9.01 2.82
CA ALA A 83 -5.69 7.94 1.87
C ALA A 83 -4.76 6.88 2.48
N ILE A 84 -5.11 5.60 2.30
CA ILE A 84 -4.28 4.45 2.67
C ILE A 84 -3.72 3.86 1.40
N VAL A 85 -2.41 3.84 1.27
CA VAL A 85 -1.69 3.36 0.08
C VAL A 85 -0.73 2.26 0.47
N GLU A 86 -0.89 1.11 -0.15
CA GLU A 86 0.05 -0.01 -0.04
C GLU A 86 0.90 -0.03 -1.31
N VAL A 87 2.21 0.20 -1.20
CA VAL A 87 3.09 0.29 -2.38
C VAL A 87 3.14 -1.02 -3.16
N ALA A 88 2.89 -2.15 -2.51
CA ALA A 88 2.81 -3.46 -3.16
C ALA A 88 1.67 -3.56 -4.19
N GLN A 89 0.64 -2.71 -4.12
CA GLN A 89 -0.41 -2.62 -5.15
C GLN A 89 0.15 -2.25 -6.53
N ALA A 90 1.25 -1.51 -6.59
CA ALA A 90 1.89 -1.08 -7.83
C ALA A 90 3.22 -1.81 -8.09
N CYS A 91 3.96 -2.17 -7.05
CA CYS A 91 5.31 -2.73 -7.21
C CYS A 91 5.58 -3.95 -6.32
N GLY A 92 4.54 -4.72 -5.98
CA GLY A 92 4.65 -5.92 -5.17
C GLY A 92 5.30 -7.10 -5.89
N LEU A 93 5.91 -8.00 -5.08
CA LEU A 93 6.49 -9.25 -5.60
C LEU A 93 5.45 -10.17 -6.24
N SER A 94 4.20 -10.09 -5.82
CA SER A 94 3.08 -10.86 -6.36
C SER A 94 2.69 -10.48 -7.79
N LEU A 95 3.09 -9.29 -8.25
CA LEU A 95 2.78 -8.78 -9.60
C LEU A 95 3.74 -9.29 -10.68
N ILE A 96 4.84 -9.97 -10.29
CA ILE A 96 5.89 -10.37 -11.21
C ILE A 96 6.30 -11.82 -10.99
N LYS A 97 6.40 -12.56 -12.08
CA LYS A 97 6.91 -13.93 -12.07
C LYS A 97 8.41 -13.94 -11.75
N GLU A 98 8.88 -15.04 -11.18
CA GLU A 98 10.28 -15.16 -10.75
C GLU A 98 11.26 -14.95 -11.92
N GLU A 99 10.92 -15.46 -13.10
CA GLU A 99 11.76 -15.37 -14.30
C GLU A 99 11.84 -13.93 -14.87
N GLU A 100 10.87 -13.07 -14.52
CA GLU A 100 10.82 -11.69 -14.97
C GLU A 100 11.51 -10.72 -14.00
N ARG A 101 11.88 -11.17 -12.79
CA ARG A 101 12.46 -10.32 -11.75
C ARG A 101 13.78 -9.70 -12.20
N ASN A 102 13.78 -8.39 -12.30
CA ASN A 102 14.97 -7.62 -12.65
C ASN A 102 14.95 -6.28 -11.93
N PRO A 103 15.71 -6.13 -10.83
CA PRO A 103 15.70 -4.91 -10.02
C PRO A 103 16.20 -3.67 -10.78
N MET A 104 16.98 -3.87 -11.85
CA MET A 104 17.46 -2.75 -12.70
C MET A 104 16.40 -2.20 -13.63
N ARG A 105 15.29 -2.91 -13.82
CA ARG A 105 14.18 -2.51 -14.70
C ARG A 105 12.91 -2.18 -13.94
N ALA A 106 12.79 -2.72 -12.73
CA ALA A 106 11.64 -2.51 -11.88
C ALA A 106 11.57 -1.04 -11.42
N THR A 107 10.38 -0.46 -11.43
CA THR A 107 10.17 0.94 -11.08
C THR A 107 8.98 1.12 -10.13
N SER A 108 9.07 2.09 -9.24
CA SER A 108 7.96 2.53 -8.39
C SER A 108 7.03 3.56 -9.04
N TYR A 109 7.07 3.72 -10.38
CA TYR A 109 6.29 4.73 -11.10
C TYR A 109 4.78 4.64 -10.81
N GLY A 110 4.21 3.44 -10.80
CA GLY A 110 2.80 3.21 -10.49
C GLY A 110 2.38 3.65 -9.08
N VAL A 111 3.29 3.64 -8.11
CA VAL A 111 3.02 4.20 -6.77
C VAL A 111 2.73 5.69 -6.87
N GLY A 112 3.51 6.44 -7.68
CA GLY A 112 3.26 7.86 -7.93
C GLY A 112 1.93 8.13 -8.63
N GLU A 113 1.51 7.25 -9.55
CA GLU A 113 0.19 7.31 -10.18
C GLU A 113 -0.93 7.08 -9.16
N LEU A 114 -0.77 6.10 -8.25
CA LEU A 114 -1.69 5.81 -7.15
C LEU A 114 -1.88 7.04 -6.27
N LEU A 115 -0.78 7.63 -5.78
CA LEU A 115 -0.79 8.86 -4.99
C LEU A 115 -1.47 10.00 -5.73
N ALA A 116 -1.12 10.21 -7.01
CA ALA A 116 -1.70 11.28 -7.81
C ALA A 116 -3.22 11.12 -7.99
N ARG A 117 -3.74 9.89 -8.10
CA ARG A 117 -5.19 9.65 -8.16
C ARG A 117 -5.88 10.05 -6.87
N ALA A 118 -5.34 9.66 -5.72
CA ALA A 118 -5.88 10.04 -4.42
C ALA A 118 -5.81 11.56 -4.18
N ILE A 119 -4.71 12.22 -4.55
CA ILE A 119 -4.53 13.67 -4.45
C ILE A 119 -5.60 14.41 -5.30
N LYS A 120 -5.79 14.00 -6.56
CA LYS A 120 -6.79 14.57 -7.46
C LYS A 120 -8.23 14.34 -6.99
N ARG A 121 -8.47 13.31 -6.19
CA ARG A 121 -9.75 13.05 -5.53
C ARG A 121 -9.98 13.93 -4.30
N GLY A 122 -8.95 14.64 -3.84
CA GLY A 122 -9.02 15.58 -2.72
C GLY A 122 -8.33 15.10 -1.44
N CYS A 123 -7.73 13.92 -1.42
CA CYS A 123 -6.94 13.47 -0.28
C CYS A 123 -5.72 14.36 -0.09
N ARG A 124 -5.39 14.66 1.18
CA ARG A 124 -4.22 15.46 1.55
C ARG A 124 -3.39 14.80 2.65
N ASN A 125 -3.96 13.84 3.38
CA ASN A 125 -3.26 13.04 4.37
C ASN A 125 -3.12 11.61 3.82
N PHE A 126 -1.94 11.02 4.01
CA PHE A 126 -1.60 9.71 3.46
C PHE A 126 -0.96 8.84 4.53
N ILE A 127 -1.34 7.57 4.58
CA ILE A 127 -0.62 6.50 5.27
C ILE A 127 -0.13 5.55 4.19
N ILE A 128 1.19 5.37 4.09
CA ILE A 128 1.82 4.58 3.03
C ILE A 128 2.56 3.41 3.66
N GLY A 129 2.13 2.19 3.33
CA GLY A 129 2.83 0.95 3.69
C GLY A 129 3.92 0.63 2.68
N LEU A 130 5.14 0.43 3.16
CA LEU A 130 6.34 0.24 2.32
C LEU A 130 6.73 -1.23 2.11
N GLY A 131 6.05 -2.18 2.77
CA GLY A 131 6.40 -3.59 2.71
C GLY A 131 6.03 -4.27 1.38
N GLY A 132 6.53 -5.49 1.17
CA GLY A 132 6.14 -6.37 0.06
C GLY A 132 6.64 -5.96 -1.34
N THR A 133 7.57 -5.01 -1.46
CA THR A 133 8.01 -4.45 -2.74
C THR A 133 9.07 -5.27 -3.47
N ALA A 134 9.09 -5.17 -4.80
CA ALA A 134 10.07 -5.78 -5.70
C ALA A 134 10.87 -4.73 -6.49
N THR A 135 10.99 -3.50 -5.98
CA THR A 135 11.74 -2.40 -6.59
C THR A 135 12.94 -2.02 -5.74
N SER A 136 13.99 -1.49 -6.37
CA SER A 136 15.20 -0.96 -5.71
C SER A 136 15.56 0.42 -6.24
N ASP A 137 14.57 1.17 -6.74
CA ASP A 137 14.77 2.49 -7.37
C ASP A 137 14.73 3.65 -6.37
N ALA A 138 14.75 3.38 -5.05
CA ALA A 138 14.69 4.38 -3.99
C ALA A 138 13.50 5.36 -4.13
N GLY A 139 12.39 4.93 -4.75
CA GLY A 139 11.22 5.77 -4.99
C GLY A 139 11.39 6.79 -6.14
N ILE A 140 12.48 6.72 -6.91
CA ILE A 140 12.70 7.66 -8.03
C ILE A 140 11.60 7.56 -9.08
N GLY A 141 11.10 6.36 -9.38
CA GLY A 141 9.96 6.17 -10.27
C GLY A 141 8.71 6.87 -9.77
N MET A 142 8.40 6.76 -8.48
CA MET A 142 7.27 7.45 -7.84
C MET A 142 7.37 8.97 -7.99
N ILE A 143 8.54 9.54 -7.68
CA ILE A 143 8.79 10.97 -7.83
C ILE A 143 8.62 11.39 -9.29
N LYS A 144 9.16 10.59 -10.22
CA LYS A 144 9.01 10.86 -11.66
C LYS A 144 7.55 10.92 -12.08
N ALA A 145 6.71 9.98 -11.68
CA ALA A 145 5.29 9.99 -11.97
C ALA A 145 4.59 11.24 -11.42
N LEU A 146 4.91 11.65 -10.19
CA LEU A 146 4.36 12.88 -9.60
C LEU A 146 4.78 14.13 -10.38
N VAL A 147 6.04 14.22 -10.81
CA VAL A 147 6.53 15.32 -11.66
C VAL A 147 5.83 15.33 -13.03
N ASP A 148 5.69 14.17 -13.66
CA ASP A 148 5.02 14.06 -14.96
C ASP A 148 3.55 14.51 -14.86
N ILE A 149 2.85 14.12 -13.80
CA ILE A 149 1.42 14.37 -13.62
C ILE A 149 1.13 15.81 -13.15
N PHE A 150 1.89 16.33 -12.18
CA PHE A 150 1.64 17.61 -11.55
C PHE A 150 2.43 18.78 -12.15
N ALA A 151 3.63 18.52 -12.65
CA ALA A 151 4.52 19.54 -13.23
C ALA A 151 4.76 19.38 -14.74
N ARG A 152 4.04 18.48 -15.41
CA ARG A 152 4.17 18.20 -16.85
C ARG A 152 5.62 17.87 -17.23
N GLY A 153 6.30 17.08 -16.40
CA GLY A 153 7.67 16.64 -16.62
C GLY A 153 8.75 17.68 -16.35
N LYS A 154 8.44 18.85 -15.77
CA LYS A 154 9.44 19.88 -15.48
C LYS A 154 10.42 19.45 -14.37
N ASN A 155 10.05 19.66 -13.12
CA ASN A 155 10.84 19.26 -11.94
C ASN A 155 9.95 19.12 -10.70
N PHE A 156 10.53 18.62 -9.60
CA PHE A 156 9.80 18.35 -8.37
C PHE A 156 9.36 19.64 -7.65
N ASP A 157 10.16 20.70 -7.69
CA ASP A 157 9.79 21.99 -7.10
C ASP A 157 8.53 22.57 -7.74
N GLU A 158 8.36 22.42 -9.05
CA GLU A 158 7.14 22.84 -9.73
C GLU A 158 5.94 21.94 -9.36
N ALA A 159 6.17 20.65 -9.12
CA ALA A 159 5.11 19.76 -8.64
C ALA A 159 4.67 20.13 -7.21
N LEU A 160 5.58 20.53 -6.33
CA LEU A 160 5.27 20.98 -4.97
C LEU A 160 4.49 22.30 -4.90
N LYS A 161 4.43 23.09 -5.98
CA LYS A 161 3.59 24.28 -6.06
C LYS A 161 2.12 23.97 -6.37
N THR A 162 1.79 22.71 -6.56
CA THR A 162 0.42 22.23 -6.81
C THR A 162 -0.16 21.60 -5.54
N GLU A 163 -1.28 20.89 -5.69
CA GLU A 163 -1.94 20.15 -4.59
C GLU A 163 -1.01 19.14 -3.90
N LEU A 164 0.05 18.70 -4.56
CA LEU A 164 1.06 17.82 -3.98
C LEU A 164 1.75 18.45 -2.78
N GLY A 165 2.05 19.76 -2.84
CA GLY A 165 2.71 20.47 -1.75
C GLY A 165 1.84 20.67 -0.50
N GLU A 166 0.53 20.41 -0.59
CA GLU A 166 -0.40 20.45 0.53
C GLU A 166 -0.48 19.11 1.27
N CYS A 167 0.11 18.06 0.69
CA CYS A 167 -0.02 16.70 1.20
C CYS A 167 0.91 16.42 2.38
N ARG A 168 0.42 15.57 3.30
CA ARG A 168 1.18 15.03 4.42
C ARG A 168 1.26 13.51 4.27
N PHE A 169 2.48 12.98 4.40
CA PHE A 169 2.74 11.56 4.23
C PHE A 169 3.26 10.96 5.53
N THR A 170 2.60 9.91 6.00
CA THR A 170 3.05 9.06 7.10
C THR A 170 3.45 7.72 6.51
N LEU A 171 4.67 7.27 6.79
CA LEU A 171 5.19 6.00 6.30
C LEU A 171 5.00 4.93 7.39
N ALA A 172 4.35 3.83 7.03
CA ALA A 172 4.28 2.62 7.84
C ALA A 172 5.39 1.68 7.38
N CYS A 173 6.42 1.56 8.22
CA CYS A 173 7.63 0.78 7.93
C CYS A 173 8.15 0.18 9.24
N ASP A 174 8.42 -1.10 9.24
CA ASP A 174 8.92 -1.88 10.39
C ASP A 174 10.42 -2.21 10.30
N VAL A 175 11.10 -1.70 9.26
CA VAL A 175 12.51 -1.95 9.01
C VAL A 175 13.32 -0.65 9.01
N ASP A 176 14.59 -0.75 9.40
CA ASP A 176 15.56 0.33 9.43
C ASP A 176 16.80 0.08 8.55
N ASN A 177 16.68 -0.86 7.61
CA ASN A 177 17.76 -1.22 6.70
C ASN A 177 18.22 -0.01 5.87
N PRO A 178 19.53 0.24 5.76
CA PRO A 178 20.05 1.28 4.88
C PRO A 178 19.83 0.91 3.41
N LEU A 179 19.65 1.93 2.56
CA LEU A 179 19.51 1.73 1.11
C LEU A 179 20.77 1.12 0.48
N CYS A 180 21.93 1.52 0.99
CA CYS A 180 23.24 1.05 0.57
C CYS A 180 24.05 0.68 1.80
N GLY A 181 24.81 -0.41 1.76
CA GLY A 181 25.64 -0.86 2.88
C GLY A 181 26.28 -2.22 2.65
N GLU A 182 27.16 -2.61 3.59
CA GLU A 182 27.71 -3.95 3.68
C GLU A 182 26.72 -4.85 4.40
N ASN A 183 25.79 -5.31 3.68
CA ASN A 183 24.93 -6.48 3.94
C ASN A 183 23.61 -6.39 3.62
#